data_e2af276c36c1f609d4334285555a230c
#
_entry.id   e2af276c36c1f609d4334285555a230c
#
_cell.length_a   1.000
_cell.length_b   1.000
_cell.length_c   1.000
_cell.angle_alpha   90.00
_cell.angle_beta   90.00
_cell.angle_gamma   90.00
#
_symmetry.space_group_name_H-M   'P 1'
#
loop_
_entity.id
_entity.type
_entity.pdbx_description
1 polymer ?
#
loop_
_entity_poly.entity_id
_entity_poly.type
_entity_poly.pdbx_seq_one_letter_code
_entity_poly.pdbx_strand_id
1 'polypeptide(L)'
;MSAPRSPYRQSHRESVTKRRETNHPIIPEKARTSGLSANDTLPVHYAPRHRAPPPGSNTRVKPSGESGRRGFHPLKFLQITWKSSSRASLVCNFFWPVVPAAFAIKYALPGEHVLIFALAYVAMIPCANMVGFAGQELSRKVNHVSGVLIETTLGSVVEIILFMVLLRGNQFVVIQAAILGSILATMLLCLGLCFIAGGMRREETEFSDTITEAGSGLLLTAGVALAVPTIFDRSLRSILTVEEIDRKTLHISRIVAILLVISYMVYVYFQARTHHGIYDAVFETDEQRDHDKRRDMRKAKLTLTECVIALVVSITLVTFIAIFLVEQIAPIVEEHSISDPFMGLILVPLVEKAAEHLTAVDEAWDNQMNFALSHVLGATLQTALLNAPLVVIVAWGLHKHMDLVFEVFDISMLILAIITVGNFLRDQKSNYLEGFLCVIVYLAIAVAAFYYPNPPGHGAGATRAGVEGASTGH
;
A
#
# COMPACT_ATOMS: atom_id res chain seq x y z
N MET A 1 -13.60 -77.98 11.03
CA MET A 1 -14.97 -77.60 11.40
C MET A 1 -15.20 -76.23 10.79
N SER A 2 -15.68 -76.25 9.62
CA SER A 2 -17.00 -76.00 9.05
C SER A 2 -17.37 -74.51 9.09
N ALA A 3 -17.32 -73.97 7.89
CA ALA A 3 -18.05 -72.76 7.49
C ALA A 3 -19.58 -72.94 7.71
N PRO A 4 -20.40 -71.91 7.56
CA PRO A 4 -20.98 -71.79 6.23
C PRO A 4 -21.11 -70.40 5.63
N ARG A 5 -21.13 -70.45 4.32
CA ARG A 5 -21.54 -69.45 3.33
C ARG A 5 -23.06 -69.20 3.40
N SER A 6 -23.51 -68.07 2.93
CA SER A 6 -24.47 -67.98 1.87
C SER A 6 -25.03 -66.58 1.61
N PRO A 7 -25.73 -66.42 0.53
CA PRO A 7 -25.49 -65.42 -0.50
C PRO A 7 -26.72 -64.53 -0.70
N TYR A 8 -26.53 -63.37 -1.34
CA TYR A 8 -27.68 -62.78 -2.04
C TYR A 8 -27.28 -62.26 -3.43
N ARG A 9 -28.08 -62.63 -4.30
CA ARG A 9 -28.04 -62.70 -5.74
C ARG A 9 -28.35 -61.36 -6.37
N GLN A 10 -27.75 -61.18 -7.54
CA GLN A 10 -28.00 -60.12 -8.54
C GLN A 10 -29.49 -60.00 -8.90
N SER A 11 -29.97 -58.81 -9.12
CA SER A 11 -30.97 -58.55 -10.15
C SER A 11 -30.66 -57.25 -10.87
N HIS A 12 -30.39 -57.38 -12.14
CA HIS A 12 -30.41 -56.35 -13.16
C HIS A 12 -31.72 -55.59 -13.15
N ARG A 13 -31.66 -54.28 -13.19
CA ARG A 13 -32.58 -53.50 -14.02
C ARG A 13 -31.93 -52.16 -14.40
N GLU A 14 -31.81 -52.00 -15.70
CA GLU A 14 -31.54 -50.75 -16.38
C GLU A 14 -32.49 -49.66 -15.90
N SER A 15 -31.97 -48.50 -15.57
CA SER A 15 -32.73 -47.27 -15.58
C SER A 15 -31.82 -46.12 -16.06
N VAL A 16 -32.16 -45.73 -17.23
CA VAL A 16 -31.83 -44.54 -17.99
C VAL A 16 -31.31 -43.38 -17.12
N THR A 17 -30.04 -43.10 -17.24
CA THR A 17 -29.39 -41.88 -16.75
C THR A 17 -29.87 -40.69 -17.54
N LYS A 18 -30.80 -39.92 -17.01
CA LYS A 18 -31.01 -38.53 -17.39
C LYS A 18 -29.79 -37.73 -16.91
N ARG A 19 -28.93 -37.35 -17.84
CA ARG A 19 -27.95 -36.26 -17.67
C ARG A 19 -28.73 -35.01 -17.27
N ARG A 20 -28.54 -34.54 -16.07
CA ARG A 20 -28.83 -33.16 -15.69
C ARG A 20 -27.71 -32.31 -16.29
N GLU A 21 -28.00 -31.68 -17.40
CA GLU A 21 -27.22 -30.58 -17.92
C GLU A 21 -27.33 -29.44 -16.92
N THR A 22 -26.22 -29.13 -16.28
CA THR A 22 -26.05 -27.87 -15.53
C THR A 22 -26.06 -26.74 -16.55
N ASN A 23 -27.14 -25.97 -16.57
CA ASN A 23 -27.24 -24.73 -17.31
C ASN A 23 -26.20 -23.76 -16.80
N HIS A 24 -25.05 -23.70 -17.44
CA HIS A 24 -24.26 -22.48 -17.45
C HIS A 24 -25.08 -21.41 -18.19
N PRO A 25 -25.22 -20.19 -17.66
CA PRO A 25 -25.85 -19.12 -18.39
C PRO A 25 -25.03 -18.83 -19.65
N ILE A 26 -25.57 -19.16 -20.81
CA ILE A 26 -25.03 -18.79 -22.10
C ILE A 26 -25.14 -17.27 -22.18
N ILE A 27 -24.02 -16.57 -22.13
CA ILE A 27 -23.93 -15.14 -22.40
C ILE A 27 -24.39 -14.95 -23.86
N PRO A 28 -25.44 -14.17 -24.14
CA PRO A 28 -25.93 -14.01 -25.49
C PRO A 28 -24.86 -13.34 -26.37
N GLU A 29 -24.56 -13.94 -27.47
CA GLU A 29 -23.58 -13.52 -28.51
C GLU A 29 -23.82 -12.09 -29.04
N LYS A 30 -24.93 -11.48 -28.74
CA LYS A 30 -25.27 -10.08 -29.11
C LYS A 30 -24.52 -9.00 -28.30
N ALA A 31 -23.74 -9.35 -27.27
CA ALA A 31 -22.93 -8.38 -26.54
C ALA A 31 -21.58 -8.06 -27.23
N ARG A 32 -21.22 -8.74 -28.31
CA ARG A 32 -19.92 -8.58 -29.01
C ARG A 32 -19.82 -7.50 -30.08
N THR A 33 -20.91 -6.84 -30.40
CA THR A 33 -20.93 -5.89 -31.56
C THR A 33 -21.36 -4.47 -31.25
N SER A 34 -21.60 -4.07 -30.02
CA SER A 34 -21.73 -2.64 -29.71
C SER A 34 -20.32 -2.08 -29.44
N GLY A 35 -19.82 -1.32 -30.43
CA GLY A 35 -18.49 -0.71 -30.40
C GLY A 35 -18.20 0.04 -29.10
N LEU A 36 -17.50 -0.61 -28.22
CA LEU A 36 -16.87 0.02 -27.06
C LEU A 36 -15.73 0.88 -27.60
N SER A 37 -15.88 2.18 -27.52
CA SER A 37 -14.81 3.12 -27.78
C SER A 37 -13.65 2.79 -26.82
N ALA A 38 -12.42 2.81 -27.33
CA ALA A 38 -11.20 2.56 -26.57
C ALA A 38 -10.99 3.51 -25.36
N ASN A 39 -11.90 4.46 -25.16
CA ASN A 39 -11.89 5.43 -24.06
C ASN A 39 -12.76 5.02 -22.85
N ASP A 40 -13.47 3.86 -22.91
CA ASP A 40 -14.46 3.50 -21.87
C ASP A 40 -13.94 2.54 -20.79
N THR A 41 -12.67 2.17 -20.84
CA THR A 41 -12.11 1.13 -19.98
C THR A 41 -10.95 1.64 -19.16
N LEU A 42 -11.23 2.37 -18.08
CA LEU A 42 -10.26 2.61 -17.02
C LEU A 42 -10.50 1.58 -15.90
N PRO A 43 -9.50 0.78 -15.48
CA PRO A 43 -9.56 0.07 -14.22
C PRO A 43 -9.29 1.08 -13.12
N VAL A 44 -10.16 2.05 -13.00
CA VAL A 44 -10.06 3.09 -11.98
C VAL A 44 -11.22 2.89 -11.05
N HIS A 45 -10.91 2.82 -9.77
CA HIS A 45 -11.85 2.68 -8.67
C HIS A 45 -13.10 3.58 -8.75
N TYR A 46 -13.17 4.52 -9.67
CA TYR A 46 -14.24 5.50 -9.76
C TYR A 46 -14.54 6.00 -11.18
N ALA A 47 -14.27 5.22 -12.23
CA ALA A 47 -14.79 5.56 -13.54
C ALA A 47 -16.21 5.00 -13.67
N PRO A 48 -17.27 5.78 -13.41
CA PRO A 48 -18.63 5.32 -13.68
C PRO A 48 -18.74 5.10 -15.20
N ARG A 49 -18.98 3.85 -15.62
CA ARG A 49 -19.35 3.59 -17.02
C ARG A 49 -20.51 4.49 -17.38
N HIS A 50 -20.36 5.20 -18.47
CA HIS A 50 -21.31 6.15 -19.03
C HIS A 50 -22.65 5.47 -19.38
N ARG A 51 -23.51 5.21 -18.39
CA ARG A 51 -24.93 5.21 -18.64
C ARG A 51 -25.37 6.67 -18.59
N ALA A 52 -25.87 7.17 -19.70
CA ALA A 52 -26.55 8.47 -19.74
C ALA A 52 -27.48 8.57 -18.52
N PRO A 53 -27.41 9.63 -17.73
CA PRO A 53 -28.34 9.81 -16.62
C PRO A 53 -29.77 9.72 -17.15
N PRO A 54 -30.70 9.11 -16.38
CA PRO A 54 -32.10 9.01 -16.80
C PRO A 54 -32.61 10.39 -17.15
N PRO A 55 -33.43 10.55 -18.22
CA PRO A 55 -33.94 11.83 -18.62
C PRO A 55 -34.73 12.46 -17.47
N GLY A 56 -34.26 13.62 -16.99
CA GLY A 56 -34.85 14.34 -15.85
C GLY A 56 -33.92 14.55 -14.65
N SER A 57 -32.71 13.97 -14.60
CA SER A 57 -31.76 14.26 -13.52
C SER A 57 -31.03 15.59 -13.80
N ASN A 58 -31.32 16.62 -13.03
CA ASN A 58 -30.59 17.90 -13.02
C ASN A 58 -29.16 17.77 -12.44
N THR A 59 -28.44 16.69 -12.73
CA THR A 59 -27.07 16.51 -12.27
C THR A 59 -26.11 17.33 -13.15
N ARG A 60 -25.61 18.43 -12.59
CA ARG A 60 -24.59 19.30 -13.19
C ARG A 60 -23.22 18.61 -13.39
N VAL A 61 -23.09 17.34 -13.04
CA VAL A 61 -21.85 16.57 -13.12
C VAL A 61 -21.87 15.71 -14.38
N LYS A 62 -20.92 15.95 -15.28
CA LYS A 62 -20.75 15.11 -16.47
C LYS A 62 -20.19 13.75 -16.05
N PRO A 63 -20.55 12.65 -16.74
CA PRO A 63 -19.99 11.33 -16.49
C PRO A 63 -18.46 11.26 -16.60
N SER A 64 -17.81 12.15 -17.35
CA SER A 64 -16.35 12.32 -17.43
C SER A 64 -15.70 12.86 -16.16
N GLY A 65 -16.45 13.01 -15.07
CA GLY A 65 -15.92 13.54 -13.81
C GLY A 65 -15.72 15.06 -13.78
N GLU A 66 -15.95 15.76 -14.89
CA GLU A 66 -15.87 17.22 -14.94
C GLU A 66 -17.23 17.87 -14.67
N SER A 67 -17.26 18.82 -13.75
CA SER A 67 -18.49 19.57 -13.38
C SER A 67 -18.87 20.65 -14.41
N GLY A 68 -18.40 20.55 -15.66
CA GLY A 68 -18.63 21.55 -16.73
C GLY A 68 -17.85 22.86 -16.52
N ARG A 69 -16.92 22.90 -15.55
CA ARG A 69 -16.06 24.04 -15.22
C ARG A 69 -14.72 23.91 -15.93
N ARG A 70 -14.09 25.06 -16.21
CA ARG A 70 -12.71 25.14 -16.70
C ARG A 70 -11.93 26.16 -15.86
N GLY A 71 -10.64 25.93 -15.68
CA GLY A 71 -9.77 26.81 -14.89
C GLY A 71 -9.87 26.61 -13.38
N PHE A 72 -9.40 27.58 -12.60
CA PHE A 72 -9.30 27.53 -11.14
C PHE A 72 -10.42 28.35 -10.48
N HIS A 73 -11.16 27.72 -9.58
CA HIS A 73 -12.25 28.34 -8.81
C HIS A 73 -12.01 28.14 -7.32
N PRO A 74 -11.40 29.09 -6.57
CA PRO A 74 -10.89 28.85 -5.21
C PRO A 74 -11.94 28.36 -4.23
N LEU A 75 -13.13 28.95 -4.19
CA LEU A 75 -14.19 28.53 -3.26
C LEU A 75 -14.72 27.13 -3.55
N LYS A 76 -14.90 26.78 -4.83
CA LYS A 76 -15.34 25.44 -5.21
C LYS A 76 -14.22 24.42 -5.03
N PHE A 77 -12.99 24.79 -5.31
CA PHE A 77 -11.82 23.97 -5.04
C PHE A 77 -11.77 23.59 -3.54
N LEU A 78 -11.83 24.54 -2.63
CA LEU A 78 -11.83 24.27 -1.19
C LEU A 78 -13.04 23.43 -0.76
N GLN A 79 -14.22 23.66 -1.33
CA GLN A 79 -15.41 22.86 -1.02
C GLN A 79 -15.29 21.41 -1.49
N ILE A 80 -14.69 21.17 -2.67
CA ILE A 80 -14.53 19.83 -3.24
C ILE A 80 -13.44 19.08 -2.48
N THR A 81 -12.30 19.72 -2.22
CA THR A 81 -11.20 19.11 -1.48
C THR A 81 -11.57 18.80 -0.04
N TRP A 82 -12.36 19.67 0.62
CA TRP A 82 -12.86 19.38 1.96
C TRP A 82 -13.79 18.17 2.00
N LYS A 83 -14.71 18.04 1.04
CA LYS A 83 -15.64 16.91 0.96
C LYS A 83 -14.99 15.63 0.48
N SER A 84 -13.92 15.77 -0.31
CA SER A 84 -13.12 14.66 -0.83
C SER A 84 -13.90 13.51 -1.49
N SER A 85 -13.25 12.36 -1.72
CA SER A 85 -13.87 11.21 -2.38
C SER A 85 -14.72 10.35 -1.43
N SER A 86 -14.29 10.16 -0.18
CA SER A 86 -14.89 9.21 0.75
C SER A 86 -15.15 9.81 2.14
N ARG A 87 -15.84 9.06 3.00
CA ARG A 87 -16.03 9.45 4.41
C ARG A 87 -14.72 9.40 5.18
N ALA A 88 -13.90 8.40 4.90
CA ALA A 88 -12.57 8.26 5.49
C ALA A 88 -11.69 9.46 5.15
N SER A 89 -11.68 9.88 3.89
CA SER A 89 -10.96 11.06 3.42
C SER A 89 -11.46 12.37 4.10
N LEU A 90 -12.76 12.46 4.40
CA LEU A 90 -13.29 13.59 5.18
C LEU A 90 -12.72 13.63 6.60
N VAL A 91 -12.54 12.49 7.25
CA VAL A 91 -11.90 12.40 8.57
C VAL A 91 -10.46 12.89 8.52
N CYS A 92 -9.70 12.51 7.49
CA CYS A 92 -8.34 13.02 7.27
C CYS A 92 -8.33 14.56 7.13
N ASN A 93 -9.30 15.12 6.42
CA ASN A 93 -9.38 16.56 6.19
C ASN A 93 -9.68 17.37 7.46
N PHE A 94 -10.24 16.76 8.52
CA PHE A 94 -10.43 17.43 9.80
C PHE A 94 -9.11 17.88 10.44
N PHE A 95 -8.00 17.26 10.11
CA PHE A 95 -6.67 17.59 10.63
C PHE A 95 -5.96 18.74 9.90
N TRP A 96 -6.56 19.37 8.86
CA TRP A 96 -5.94 20.51 8.16
C TRP A 96 -5.47 21.66 9.06
N PRO A 97 -6.16 22.05 10.16
CA PRO A 97 -5.69 23.08 11.07
C PRO A 97 -4.36 22.76 11.75
N VAL A 98 -3.98 21.48 11.86
CA VAL A 98 -2.73 21.06 12.47
C VAL A 98 -1.52 21.40 11.54
N VAL A 99 -1.74 21.50 10.23
CA VAL A 99 -0.66 21.84 9.28
C VAL A 99 -0.05 23.22 9.59
N PRO A 100 -0.79 24.33 9.59
CA PRO A 100 -0.21 25.62 9.97
C PRO A 100 0.28 25.65 11.43
N ALA A 101 -0.31 24.88 12.35
CA ALA A 101 0.18 24.78 13.72
C ALA A 101 1.56 24.12 13.78
N ALA A 102 1.80 23.07 12.99
CA ALA A 102 3.11 22.41 12.89
C ALA A 102 4.19 23.39 12.40
N PHE A 103 3.89 24.20 11.37
CA PHE A 103 4.80 25.24 10.92
C PHE A 103 5.06 26.30 12.01
N ALA A 104 4.01 26.80 12.66
CA ALA A 104 4.15 27.80 13.70
C ALA A 104 5.02 27.32 14.87
N ILE A 105 4.80 26.11 15.37
CA ILE A 105 5.54 25.54 16.51
C ILE A 105 6.99 25.25 16.10
N LYS A 106 7.24 24.71 14.91
CA LYS A 106 8.60 24.45 14.42
C LYS A 106 9.50 25.69 14.49
N TYR A 107 8.95 26.86 14.13
CA TYR A 107 9.72 28.12 14.13
C TYR A 107 9.65 28.90 15.44
N ALA A 108 8.57 28.76 16.21
CA ALA A 108 8.40 29.47 17.48
C ALA A 108 9.11 28.76 18.65
N LEU A 109 9.14 27.43 18.66
CA LEU A 109 9.64 26.59 19.76
C LEU A 109 10.56 25.48 19.22
N PRO A 110 11.70 25.78 18.62
CA PRO A 110 12.55 24.79 17.93
C PRO A 110 13.16 23.71 18.85
N GLY A 111 13.15 23.92 20.17
CA GLY A 111 13.65 22.95 21.15
C GLY A 111 12.62 21.93 21.64
N GLU A 112 11.34 22.07 21.25
CA GLU A 112 10.28 21.15 21.69
C GLU A 112 10.15 19.97 20.72
N HIS A 113 11.12 19.06 20.73
CA HIS A 113 11.27 17.96 19.77
C HIS A 113 10.04 17.08 19.67
N VAL A 114 9.48 16.63 20.80
CA VAL A 114 8.31 15.77 20.84
C VAL A 114 7.06 16.46 20.30
N LEU A 115 6.87 17.74 20.66
CA LEU A 115 5.71 18.50 20.18
C LEU A 115 5.77 18.75 18.68
N ILE A 116 6.95 19.09 18.15
CA ILE A 116 7.17 19.29 16.71
C ILE A 116 6.89 17.98 15.96
N PHE A 117 7.45 16.87 16.47
CA PHE A 117 7.22 15.53 15.88
C PHE A 117 5.74 15.17 15.87
N ALA A 118 5.05 15.30 17.01
CA ALA A 118 3.63 14.95 17.12
C ALA A 118 2.75 15.79 16.17
N LEU A 119 3.01 17.09 16.08
CA LEU A 119 2.27 17.97 15.16
C LEU A 119 2.59 17.67 13.70
N ALA A 120 3.85 17.44 13.35
CA ALA A 120 4.24 17.05 12.00
C ALA A 120 3.63 15.67 11.63
N TYR A 121 3.62 14.73 12.58
CA TYR A 121 3.03 13.42 12.43
C TYR A 121 1.54 13.50 12.06
N VAL A 122 0.76 14.26 12.81
CA VAL A 122 -0.68 14.45 12.52
C VAL A 122 -0.90 15.28 11.26
N ALA A 123 -0.06 16.30 11.00
CA ALA A 123 -0.16 17.16 9.80
C ALA A 123 0.14 16.41 8.49
N MET A 124 0.88 15.29 8.54
CA MET A 124 1.14 14.44 7.38
C MET A 124 -0.16 13.84 6.82
N ILE A 125 -1.11 13.45 7.68
CA ILE A 125 -2.34 12.77 7.30
C ILE A 125 -3.17 13.54 6.25
N PRO A 126 -3.58 14.81 6.48
CA PRO A 126 -4.36 15.56 5.49
C PRO A 126 -3.55 15.90 4.23
N CYS A 127 -2.23 16.10 4.35
CA CYS A 127 -1.38 16.36 3.22
C CYS A 127 -1.26 15.13 2.30
N ALA A 128 -1.04 13.95 2.86
CA ALA A 128 -1.00 12.68 2.14
C ALA A 128 -2.35 12.35 1.48
N ASN A 129 -3.46 12.53 2.22
CA ASN A 129 -4.80 12.36 1.69
C ASN A 129 -5.07 13.25 0.49
N MET A 130 -4.59 14.49 0.50
CA MET A 130 -4.75 15.43 -0.61
C MET A 130 -3.94 15.00 -1.85
N VAL A 131 -2.73 14.45 -1.68
CA VAL A 131 -1.94 13.88 -2.78
C VAL A 131 -2.71 12.74 -3.45
N GLY A 132 -3.20 11.77 -2.66
CA GLY A 132 -3.99 10.65 -3.14
C GLY A 132 -5.25 11.10 -3.89
N PHE A 133 -6.05 11.98 -3.27
CA PHE A 133 -7.28 12.50 -3.88
C PHE A 133 -7.02 13.25 -5.21
N ALA A 134 -6.04 14.14 -5.23
CA ALA A 134 -5.72 14.90 -6.44
C ALA A 134 -5.11 14.01 -7.53
N GLY A 135 -4.37 12.97 -7.14
CA GLY A 135 -3.84 11.94 -8.04
C GLY A 135 -4.95 11.14 -8.73
N GLN A 136 -5.92 10.65 -7.96
CA GLN A 136 -7.10 9.96 -8.49
C GLN A 136 -7.94 10.84 -9.43
N GLU A 137 -8.15 12.10 -9.07
CA GLU A 137 -8.86 13.05 -9.93
C GLU A 137 -8.08 13.37 -11.22
N LEU A 138 -6.75 13.37 -11.18
CA LEU A 138 -5.89 13.57 -12.34
C LEU A 138 -5.87 12.34 -13.24
N SER A 139 -5.75 11.12 -12.68
CA SER A 139 -5.71 9.87 -13.43
C SER A 139 -6.94 9.69 -14.33
N ARG A 140 -8.11 10.14 -13.88
CA ARG A 140 -9.37 10.12 -14.63
C ARG A 140 -9.41 11.05 -15.84
N LYS A 141 -8.49 12.02 -15.96
CA LYS A 141 -8.48 13.06 -17.00
C LYS A 141 -7.50 12.78 -18.12
N VAL A 142 -6.68 11.76 -17.98
CA VAL A 142 -5.66 11.35 -18.95
C VAL A 142 -6.04 10.02 -19.61
N ASN A 143 -5.25 9.62 -20.62
CA ASN A 143 -5.46 8.34 -21.29
C ASN A 143 -5.26 7.19 -20.30
N HIS A 144 -5.97 6.09 -20.50
CA HIS A 144 -6.00 4.92 -19.62
C HIS A 144 -4.62 4.46 -19.14
N VAL A 145 -3.69 4.16 -20.03
CA VAL A 145 -2.33 3.73 -19.66
C VAL A 145 -1.59 4.77 -18.84
N SER A 146 -1.70 6.05 -19.23
CA SER A 146 -1.10 7.16 -18.47
C SER A 146 -1.79 7.37 -17.12
N GLY A 147 -3.10 7.12 -17.04
CA GLY A 147 -3.88 7.19 -15.81
C GLY A 147 -3.39 6.19 -14.77
N VAL A 148 -3.25 4.92 -15.15
CA VAL A 148 -2.71 3.87 -14.26
C VAL A 148 -1.30 4.21 -13.78
N LEU A 149 -0.42 4.68 -14.68
CA LEU A 149 0.94 5.06 -14.32
C LEU A 149 0.97 6.25 -13.35
N ILE A 150 0.11 7.25 -13.55
CA ILE A 150 0.01 8.40 -12.66
C ILE A 150 -0.52 7.98 -11.29
N GLU A 151 -1.57 7.17 -11.25
CA GLU A 151 -2.18 6.72 -10.00
C GLU A 151 -1.20 5.90 -9.17
N THR A 152 -0.53 4.92 -9.78
CA THR A 152 0.49 4.11 -9.09
C THR A 152 1.68 4.95 -8.63
N THR A 153 2.16 5.88 -9.43
CA THR A 153 3.28 6.75 -9.04
C THR A 153 2.90 7.70 -7.92
N LEU A 154 1.73 8.35 -8.00
CA LEU A 154 1.27 9.31 -6.99
C LEU A 154 0.86 8.63 -5.69
N GLY A 155 0.40 7.39 -5.72
CA GLY A 155 0.11 6.61 -4.53
C GLY A 155 1.32 6.46 -3.60
N SER A 156 2.52 6.31 -4.16
CA SER A 156 3.75 6.15 -3.38
C SER A 156 4.58 7.41 -3.18
N VAL A 157 4.14 8.56 -3.70
CA VAL A 157 4.93 9.81 -3.64
C VAL A 157 5.27 10.21 -2.21
N VAL A 158 4.32 10.07 -1.27
CA VAL A 158 4.53 10.42 0.14
C VAL A 158 5.64 9.57 0.75
N GLU A 159 5.58 8.26 0.55
CA GLU A 159 6.58 7.29 1.00
C GLU A 159 7.96 7.57 0.39
N ILE A 160 8.02 7.81 -0.93
CA ILE A 160 9.27 8.14 -1.62
C ILE A 160 9.87 9.44 -1.07
N ILE A 161 9.06 10.50 -0.87
CA ILE A 161 9.55 11.76 -0.29
C ILE A 161 10.16 11.50 1.08
N LEU A 162 9.48 10.76 1.93
CA LEU A 162 9.92 10.48 3.28
C LEU A 162 11.24 9.68 3.28
N PHE A 163 11.35 8.65 2.44
CA PHE A 163 12.60 7.91 2.26
C PHE A 163 13.73 8.79 1.72
N MET A 164 13.46 9.72 0.81
CA MET A 164 14.48 10.66 0.30
C MET A 164 14.94 11.64 1.37
N VAL A 165 14.04 12.11 2.23
CA VAL A 165 14.40 12.99 3.36
C VAL A 165 15.24 12.24 4.38
N LEU A 166 14.85 11.03 4.75
CA LEU A 166 15.63 10.13 5.61
C LEU A 166 17.01 9.81 4.99
N LEU A 167 17.06 9.54 3.69
CA LEU A 167 18.31 9.29 2.96
C LEU A 167 19.23 10.52 3.01
N ARG A 168 18.68 11.72 2.85
CA ARG A 168 19.44 12.97 3.00
C ARG A 168 20.04 13.11 4.40
N GLY A 169 19.29 12.72 5.43
CA GLY A 169 19.71 12.69 6.83
C GLY A 169 20.68 11.56 7.20
N ASN A 170 21.05 10.68 6.26
CA ASN A 170 21.85 9.46 6.48
C ASN A 170 21.24 8.48 7.52
N GLN A 171 19.93 8.49 7.68
CA GLN A 171 19.23 7.62 8.63
C GLN A 171 18.91 6.27 7.98
N PHE A 172 19.95 5.51 7.58
CA PHE A 172 19.80 4.28 6.81
C PHE A 172 19.04 3.19 7.57
N VAL A 173 19.29 3.05 8.87
CA VAL A 173 18.60 2.06 9.73
C VAL A 173 17.11 2.35 9.78
N VAL A 174 16.72 3.61 9.94
CA VAL A 174 15.31 4.02 9.95
C VAL A 174 14.66 3.75 8.60
N ILE A 175 15.36 3.98 7.47
CA ILE A 175 14.85 3.65 6.13
C ILE A 175 14.62 2.15 5.99
N GLN A 176 15.60 1.32 6.37
CA GLN A 176 15.49 -0.14 6.30
C GLN A 176 14.29 -0.64 7.11
N ALA A 177 14.15 -0.16 8.34
CA ALA A 177 13.00 -0.49 9.19
C ALA A 177 11.68 0.03 8.58
N ALA A 178 11.65 1.26 8.03
CA ALA A 178 10.45 1.85 7.44
C ALA A 178 9.98 1.12 6.17
N ILE A 179 10.89 0.62 5.34
CA ILE A 179 10.54 -0.21 4.19
C ILE A 179 9.77 -1.46 4.65
N LEU A 180 10.31 -2.22 5.61
CA LEU A 180 9.66 -3.43 6.10
C LEU A 180 8.39 -3.09 6.88
N GLY A 181 8.42 -2.00 7.65
CA GLY A 181 7.27 -1.50 8.39
C GLY A 181 6.10 -1.10 7.50
N SER A 182 6.36 -0.43 6.37
CA SER A 182 5.34 -0.07 5.38
C SER A 182 4.67 -1.31 4.79
N ILE A 183 5.44 -2.34 4.45
CA ILE A 183 4.92 -3.62 3.98
C ILE A 183 4.07 -4.29 5.06
N LEU A 184 4.59 -4.39 6.30
CA LEU A 184 3.89 -5.04 7.41
C LEU A 184 2.62 -4.30 7.83
N ALA A 185 2.65 -2.96 7.90
CA ALA A 185 1.48 -2.14 8.23
C ALA A 185 0.38 -2.32 7.19
N THR A 186 0.73 -2.30 5.90
CA THR A 186 -0.25 -2.48 4.83
C THR A 186 -0.80 -3.91 4.80
N MET A 187 0.07 -4.91 4.94
CA MET A 187 -0.31 -6.32 4.86
C MET A 187 -1.07 -6.85 6.09
N LEU A 188 -0.70 -6.42 7.29
CA LEU A 188 -1.28 -6.94 8.53
C LEU A 188 -2.33 -5.99 9.10
N LEU A 189 -1.97 -4.71 9.31
CA LEU A 189 -2.90 -3.76 9.92
C LEU A 189 -4.01 -3.36 8.94
N CYS A 190 -3.65 -2.88 7.75
CA CYS A 190 -4.64 -2.40 6.78
C CYS A 190 -5.55 -3.54 6.30
N LEU A 191 -4.97 -4.66 5.84
CA LEU A 191 -5.73 -5.83 5.41
C LEU A 191 -6.62 -6.36 6.54
N GLY A 192 -6.07 -6.45 7.76
CA GLY A 192 -6.83 -6.87 8.94
C GLY A 192 -8.03 -5.98 9.21
N LEU A 193 -7.85 -4.66 9.11
CA LEU A 193 -8.96 -3.70 9.26
C LEU A 193 -9.98 -3.81 8.11
N CYS A 194 -9.55 -4.10 6.87
CA CYS A 194 -10.44 -4.36 5.74
C CYS A 194 -11.31 -5.60 5.99
N PHE A 195 -10.70 -6.70 6.46
CA PHE A 195 -11.43 -7.92 6.80
C PHE A 195 -12.41 -7.71 7.96
N ILE A 196 -12.02 -6.96 8.99
CA ILE A 196 -12.93 -6.58 10.07
C ILE A 196 -14.09 -5.75 9.52
N ALA A 197 -13.81 -4.70 8.75
CA ALA A 197 -14.82 -3.81 8.20
C ALA A 197 -15.82 -4.54 7.29
N GLY A 198 -15.35 -5.43 6.41
CA GLY A 198 -16.19 -6.26 5.56
C GLY A 198 -17.01 -7.28 6.36
N GLY A 199 -16.35 -7.97 7.32
CA GLY A 199 -16.95 -9.03 8.13
C GLY A 199 -17.89 -8.55 9.23
N MET A 200 -17.86 -7.27 9.64
CA MET A 200 -18.81 -6.70 10.60
C MET A 200 -20.26 -6.62 10.07
N ARG A 201 -20.42 -6.61 8.77
CA ARG A 201 -21.73 -6.50 8.11
C ARG A 201 -22.19 -7.79 7.45
N ARG A 202 -21.31 -8.79 7.32
CA ARG A 202 -21.56 -10.05 6.62
C ARG A 202 -20.85 -11.18 7.35
N GLU A 203 -21.38 -12.38 7.26
CA GLU A 203 -20.76 -13.56 7.86
C GLU A 203 -19.43 -13.88 7.18
N GLU A 204 -19.39 -13.81 5.85
CA GLU A 204 -18.21 -13.99 5.01
C GLU A 204 -18.20 -12.95 3.89
N THR A 205 -17.01 -12.53 3.47
CA THR A 205 -16.79 -11.64 2.32
C THR A 205 -16.00 -12.40 1.27
N GLU A 206 -16.57 -12.55 0.08
CA GLU A 206 -15.94 -13.24 -1.05
C GLU A 206 -15.16 -12.26 -1.93
N PHE A 207 -14.02 -12.72 -2.44
CA PHE A 207 -13.18 -11.98 -3.37
C PHE A 207 -12.61 -12.90 -4.47
N SER A 208 -12.07 -12.29 -5.53
CA SER A 208 -11.58 -13.00 -6.71
C SER A 208 -10.17 -13.52 -6.51
N ASP A 209 -9.94 -14.76 -6.94
CA ASP A 209 -8.62 -15.39 -7.05
C ASP A 209 -7.66 -14.61 -7.97
N THR A 210 -8.18 -13.97 -9.01
CA THR A 210 -7.39 -13.18 -9.97
C THR A 210 -6.54 -12.11 -9.30
N ILE A 211 -7.08 -11.46 -8.24
CA ILE A 211 -6.36 -10.42 -7.52
C ILE A 211 -5.38 -11.01 -6.53
N THR A 212 -5.78 -12.06 -5.82
CA THR A 212 -5.03 -12.61 -4.69
C THR A 212 -3.91 -13.55 -5.12
N GLU A 213 -4.10 -14.35 -6.17
CA GLU A 213 -3.10 -15.32 -6.64
C GLU A 213 -1.86 -14.63 -7.20
N ALA A 214 -2.04 -13.71 -8.15
CA ALA A 214 -0.93 -12.95 -8.72
C ALA A 214 -0.22 -12.08 -7.68
N GLY A 215 -1.00 -11.42 -6.80
CA GLY A 215 -0.47 -10.54 -5.76
C GLY A 215 0.33 -11.28 -4.69
N SER A 216 -0.20 -12.36 -4.12
CA SER A 216 0.45 -13.11 -3.05
C SER A 216 1.70 -13.85 -3.53
N GLY A 217 1.68 -14.45 -4.72
CA GLY A 217 2.84 -15.13 -5.32
C GLY A 217 4.00 -14.15 -5.58
N LEU A 218 3.68 -12.99 -6.15
CA LEU A 218 4.69 -11.96 -6.41
C LEU A 218 5.25 -11.37 -5.12
N LEU A 219 4.40 -11.19 -4.10
CA LEU A 219 4.81 -10.68 -2.79
C LEU A 219 5.76 -11.64 -2.06
N LEU A 220 5.49 -12.95 -2.11
CA LEU A 220 6.39 -13.95 -1.56
C LEU A 220 7.76 -13.91 -2.28
N THR A 221 7.75 -13.83 -3.60
CA THR A 221 8.98 -13.72 -4.40
C THR A 221 9.76 -12.45 -4.05
N ALA A 222 9.07 -11.31 -3.90
CA ALA A 222 9.69 -10.04 -3.49
C ALA A 222 10.29 -10.13 -2.08
N GLY A 223 9.57 -10.73 -1.13
CA GLY A 223 10.07 -10.94 0.24
C GLY A 223 11.33 -11.80 0.28
N VAL A 224 11.35 -12.89 -0.48
CA VAL A 224 12.57 -13.72 -0.61
C VAL A 224 13.71 -12.93 -1.22
N ALA A 225 13.48 -12.16 -2.28
CA ALA A 225 14.51 -11.35 -2.93
C ALA A 225 15.08 -10.27 -1.98
N LEU A 226 14.23 -9.61 -1.18
CA LEU A 226 14.64 -8.64 -0.16
C LEU A 226 15.46 -9.31 0.95
N ALA A 227 15.20 -10.58 1.27
CA ALA A 227 15.94 -11.32 2.29
C ALA A 227 17.35 -11.74 1.84
N VAL A 228 17.60 -11.88 0.53
CA VAL A 228 18.89 -12.38 0.01
C VAL A 228 20.10 -11.60 0.52
N PRO A 229 20.16 -10.25 0.47
CA PRO A 229 21.32 -9.50 0.97
C PRO A 229 21.54 -9.71 2.47
N THR A 230 20.46 -9.75 3.26
CA THR A 230 20.54 -9.99 4.71
C THR A 230 21.07 -11.39 5.03
N ILE A 231 20.57 -12.41 4.38
CA ILE A 231 21.03 -13.80 4.58
C ILE A 231 22.49 -13.93 4.16
N PHE A 232 22.89 -13.32 3.05
CA PHE A 232 24.29 -13.31 2.59
C PHE A 232 25.22 -12.67 3.62
N ASP A 233 24.87 -11.48 4.10
CA ASP A 233 25.65 -10.75 5.12
C ASP A 233 25.85 -11.61 6.40
N ARG A 234 24.76 -12.16 6.92
CA ARG A 234 24.81 -12.92 8.19
C ARG A 234 25.52 -14.27 8.04
N SER A 235 25.43 -14.91 6.89
CA SER A 235 26.04 -16.23 6.66
C SER A 235 27.58 -16.17 6.55
N LEU A 236 28.16 -15.05 6.14
CA LEU A 236 29.58 -14.94 5.85
C LEU A 236 30.40 -14.18 6.88
N ARG A 237 29.78 -13.63 7.92
CA ARG A 237 30.47 -12.86 8.99
C ARG A 237 31.56 -13.64 9.70
N SER A 238 31.49 -14.96 9.71
CA SER A 238 32.52 -15.83 10.31
C SER A 238 33.67 -16.20 9.36
N ILE A 239 33.56 -15.90 8.06
CA ILE A 239 34.46 -16.36 7.01
C ILE A 239 35.26 -15.21 6.40
N LEU A 240 34.63 -14.04 6.22
CA LEU A 240 35.21 -12.89 5.54
C LEU A 240 35.41 -11.72 6.51
N THR A 241 36.26 -10.77 6.13
CA THR A 241 36.40 -9.53 6.88
C THR A 241 35.14 -8.64 6.73
N VAL A 242 34.84 -7.82 7.72
CA VAL A 242 33.66 -6.94 7.75
C VAL A 242 33.65 -6.05 6.48
N GLU A 243 34.79 -5.43 6.15
CA GLU A 243 34.91 -4.55 4.99
C GLU A 243 34.61 -5.27 3.66
N GLU A 244 35.08 -6.52 3.52
CA GLU A 244 34.84 -7.33 2.32
C GLU A 244 33.38 -7.76 2.21
N ILE A 245 32.74 -8.10 3.33
CA ILE A 245 31.31 -8.43 3.39
C ILE A 245 30.48 -7.21 3.00
N ASP A 246 30.69 -6.06 3.65
CA ASP A 246 29.94 -4.84 3.39
C ASP A 246 30.02 -4.44 1.93
N ARG A 247 31.19 -4.51 1.32
CA ARG A 247 31.37 -4.23 -0.11
C ARG A 247 30.60 -5.19 -1.01
N LYS A 248 30.69 -6.50 -0.75
CA LYS A 248 29.98 -7.54 -1.54
C LYS A 248 28.46 -7.41 -1.37
N THR A 249 28.00 -7.21 -0.15
CA THR A 249 26.57 -7.06 0.18
C THR A 249 25.97 -5.81 -0.46
N LEU A 250 26.71 -4.70 -0.47
CA LEU A 250 26.29 -3.49 -1.17
C LEU A 250 26.13 -3.73 -2.69
N HIS A 251 27.05 -4.48 -3.33
CA HIS A 251 26.90 -4.85 -4.74
C HIS A 251 25.69 -5.76 -4.97
N ILE A 252 25.46 -6.75 -4.12
CA ILE A 252 24.31 -7.65 -4.18
C ILE A 252 23.02 -6.83 -4.03
N SER A 253 22.94 -5.93 -3.05
CA SER A 253 21.78 -5.07 -2.81
C SER A 253 21.43 -4.22 -4.04
N ARG A 254 22.42 -3.66 -4.72
CA ARG A 254 22.24 -2.87 -5.95
C ARG A 254 21.69 -3.73 -7.10
N ILE A 255 22.22 -4.94 -7.28
CA ILE A 255 21.75 -5.87 -8.32
C ILE A 255 20.32 -6.31 -8.01
N VAL A 256 20.04 -6.70 -6.77
CA VAL A 256 18.68 -7.07 -6.32
C VAL A 256 17.71 -5.92 -6.52
N ALA A 257 18.09 -4.69 -6.19
CA ALA A 257 17.27 -3.51 -6.42
C ALA A 257 16.89 -3.33 -7.91
N ILE A 258 17.84 -3.50 -8.83
CA ILE A 258 17.55 -3.42 -10.27
C ILE A 258 16.59 -4.54 -10.70
N LEU A 259 16.79 -5.77 -10.22
CA LEU A 259 15.93 -6.91 -10.57
C LEU A 259 14.49 -6.71 -10.04
N LEU A 260 14.33 -6.15 -8.83
CA LEU A 260 13.03 -5.85 -8.25
C LEU A 260 12.29 -4.77 -9.06
N VAL A 261 12.96 -3.69 -9.47
CA VAL A 261 12.37 -2.66 -10.34
C VAL A 261 11.92 -3.26 -11.69
N ILE A 262 12.73 -4.13 -12.29
CA ILE A 262 12.35 -4.83 -13.53
C ILE A 262 11.10 -5.69 -13.28
N SER A 263 11.04 -6.41 -12.16
CA SER A 263 9.87 -7.21 -11.78
C SER A 263 8.61 -6.35 -11.62
N TYR A 264 8.75 -5.15 -11.02
CA TYR A 264 7.65 -4.19 -10.92
C TYR A 264 7.15 -3.72 -12.29
N MET A 265 8.06 -3.40 -13.20
CA MET A 265 7.69 -2.98 -14.57
C MET A 265 6.96 -4.10 -15.33
N VAL A 266 7.39 -5.35 -15.15
CA VAL A 266 6.70 -6.52 -15.72
C VAL A 266 5.31 -6.68 -15.10
N TYR A 267 5.17 -6.51 -13.78
CA TYR A 267 3.89 -6.57 -13.08
C TYR A 267 2.90 -5.48 -13.58
N VAL A 268 3.36 -4.24 -13.70
CA VAL A 268 2.53 -3.14 -14.23
C VAL A 268 2.11 -3.43 -15.68
N TYR A 269 3.01 -3.94 -16.51
CA TYR A 269 2.70 -4.32 -17.89
C TYR A 269 1.69 -5.48 -17.94
N PHE A 270 1.84 -6.48 -17.07
CA PHE A 270 0.91 -7.59 -16.92
C PHE A 270 -0.50 -7.09 -16.61
N GLN A 271 -0.62 -6.24 -15.58
CA GLN A 271 -1.89 -5.72 -15.11
C GLN A 271 -2.53 -4.75 -16.12
N ALA A 272 -1.74 -3.80 -16.65
CA ALA A 272 -2.26 -2.73 -17.50
C ALA A 272 -2.50 -3.12 -18.97
N ARG A 273 -1.88 -4.20 -19.47
CA ARG A 273 -1.91 -4.55 -20.89
C ARG A 273 -2.37 -5.97 -21.19
N THR A 274 -1.81 -6.96 -20.53
CA THR A 274 -2.06 -8.35 -20.93
C THR A 274 -3.28 -8.95 -20.25
N HIS A 275 -3.57 -8.57 -19.00
CA HIS A 275 -4.67 -9.13 -18.19
C HIS A 275 -5.71 -8.09 -17.80
N HIS A 276 -5.67 -6.91 -18.39
CA HIS A 276 -6.56 -5.79 -18.13
C HIS A 276 -8.05 -6.19 -18.12
N GLY A 277 -8.53 -6.94 -19.11
CA GLY A 277 -9.95 -7.29 -19.21
C GLY A 277 -10.47 -8.18 -18.07
N ILE A 278 -9.59 -8.98 -17.45
CA ILE A 278 -9.96 -9.84 -16.31
C ILE A 278 -10.13 -8.97 -15.06
N TYR A 279 -9.17 -8.07 -14.82
CA TYR A 279 -9.24 -7.11 -13.71
C TYR A 279 -10.46 -6.19 -13.82
N ASP A 280 -10.75 -5.67 -15.02
CA ASP A 280 -11.94 -4.83 -15.26
C ASP A 280 -13.23 -5.55 -14.92
N ALA A 281 -13.36 -6.84 -15.29
CA ALA A 281 -14.56 -7.62 -15.00
C ALA A 281 -14.78 -7.82 -13.50
N VAL A 282 -13.70 -8.04 -12.73
CA VAL A 282 -13.75 -8.18 -11.28
C VAL A 282 -14.19 -6.85 -10.63
N PHE A 283 -13.58 -5.74 -11.05
CA PHE A 283 -13.91 -4.42 -10.51
C PHE A 283 -15.32 -3.96 -10.90
N GLU A 284 -15.80 -4.28 -12.10
CA GLU A 284 -17.19 -4.00 -12.48
C GLU A 284 -18.19 -4.71 -11.55
N THR A 285 -17.86 -5.91 -11.09
CA THR A 285 -18.69 -6.65 -10.15
C THR A 285 -18.77 -5.94 -8.79
N ASP A 286 -17.63 -5.45 -8.28
CA ASP A 286 -17.58 -4.69 -7.03
C ASP A 286 -18.33 -3.35 -7.15
N GLU A 287 -18.17 -2.62 -8.26
CA GLU A 287 -18.93 -1.41 -8.51
C GLU A 287 -20.45 -1.60 -8.52
N GLN A 288 -20.92 -2.78 -8.93
CA GLN A 288 -22.35 -3.11 -8.89
C GLN A 288 -22.85 -3.37 -7.46
N ARG A 289 -21.95 -3.84 -6.56
CA ARG A 289 -22.21 -4.12 -5.16
C ARG A 289 -22.08 -2.88 -4.26
N ASP A 290 -21.50 -1.80 -4.77
CA ASP A 290 -21.23 -0.55 -4.04
C ASP A 290 -22.51 0.09 -3.51
N HIS A 291 -22.56 0.29 -2.18
CA HIS A 291 -23.72 0.83 -1.48
C HIS A 291 -23.95 2.32 -1.74
N ASP A 292 -22.92 3.11 -1.95
CA ASP A 292 -23.03 4.56 -2.09
C ASP A 292 -22.71 5.09 -3.51
N LYS A 293 -22.59 4.20 -4.51
CA LYS A 293 -22.35 4.50 -5.94
C LYS A 293 -23.12 5.71 -6.47
N ARG A 294 -24.44 5.79 -6.15
CA ARG A 294 -25.30 6.91 -6.61
C ARG A 294 -24.89 8.26 -6.00
N ARG A 295 -24.36 8.23 -4.79
CA ARG A 295 -23.87 9.42 -4.09
C ARG A 295 -22.55 9.87 -4.68
N ASP A 296 -21.64 8.94 -4.98
CA ASP A 296 -20.32 9.21 -5.52
C ASP A 296 -20.37 9.75 -6.94
N MET A 297 -21.31 9.26 -7.76
CA MET A 297 -21.58 9.83 -9.08
C MET A 297 -22.05 11.29 -9.04
N ARG A 298 -22.67 11.74 -7.94
CA ARG A 298 -23.18 13.12 -7.80
C ARG A 298 -22.15 14.09 -7.22
N LYS A 299 -21.01 13.61 -6.72
CA LYS A 299 -19.97 14.48 -6.15
C LYS A 299 -19.36 15.35 -7.26
N ALA A 300 -19.14 16.62 -6.94
CA ALA A 300 -18.44 17.54 -7.84
C ALA A 300 -16.97 17.11 -7.95
N LYS A 301 -16.41 17.20 -9.16
CA LYS A 301 -15.04 16.80 -9.49
C LYS A 301 -14.14 18.01 -9.69
N LEU A 302 -12.83 17.86 -9.46
CA LEU A 302 -11.83 18.89 -9.72
C LEU A 302 -11.64 19.11 -11.22
N THR A 303 -11.25 20.32 -11.63
CA THR A 303 -10.76 20.60 -13.00
C THR A 303 -9.31 20.12 -13.12
N LEU A 304 -8.80 19.97 -14.34
CA LEU A 304 -7.39 19.61 -14.57
C LEU A 304 -6.43 20.59 -13.87
N THR A 305 -6.69 21.88 -13.99
CA THR A 305 -5.88 22.92 -13.34
C THR A 305 -5.95 22.82 -11.83
N GLU A 306 -7.13 22.54 -11.27
CA GLU A 306 -7.33 22.35 -9.83
C GLU A 306 -6.56 21.11 -9.32
N CYS A 307 -6.55 20.00 -10.09
CA CYS A 307 -5.76 18.79 -9.75
C CYS A 307 -4.26 19.09 -9.69
N VAL A 308 -3.72 19.77 -10.71
CA VAL A 308 -2.30 20.09 -10.77
C VAL A 308 -1.89 21.02 -9.62
N ILE A 309 -2.68 22.06 -9.34
CA ILE A 309 -2.44 22.97 -8.20
C ILE A 309 -2.50 22.21 -6.88
N ALA A 310 -3.51 21.33 -6.70
CA ALA A 310 -3.64 20.51 -5.50
C ALA A 310 -2.41 19.63 -5.29
N LEU A 311 -1.94 18.96 -6.34
CA LEU A 311 -0.74 18.11 -6.28
C LEU A 311 0.51 18.91 -5.94
N VAL A 312 0.77 20.03 -6.61
CA VAL A 312 1.96 20.86 -6.34
C VAL A 312 1.96 21.36 -4.90
N VAL A 313 0.82 21.88 -4.42
CA VAL A 313 0.69 22.36 -3.05
C VAL A 313 0.85 21.23 -2.03
N SER A 314 0.15 20.13 -2.22
CA SER A 314 0.19 19.01 -1.26
C SER A 314 1.56 18.32 -1.22
N ILE A 315 2.22 18.09 -2.35
CA ILE A 315 3.58 17.54 -2.41
C ILE A 315 4.58 18.47 -1.72
N THR A 316 4.44 19.78 -1.93
CA THR A 316 5.29 20.78 -1.24
C THR A 316 5.08 20.72 0.28
N LEU A 317 3.83 20.67 0.74
CA LEU A 317 3.51 20.57 2.17
C LEU A 317 4.02 19.26 2.76
N VAL A 318 3.78 18.11 2.09
CA VAL A 318 4.32 16.81 2.48
C VAL A 318 5.83 16.86 2.65
N THR A 319 6.55 17.50 1.70
CA THR A 319 8.00 17.60 1.77
C THR A 319 8.46 18.38 3.01
N PHE A 320 7.86 19.53 3.30
CA PHE A 320 8.21 20.29 4.51
C PHE A 320 7.86 19.54 5.79
N ILE A 321 6.67 18.95 5.87
CA ILE A 321 6.24 18.19 7.04
C ILE A 321 7.14 16.96 7.25
N ALA A 322 7.53 16.25 6.17
CA ALA A 322 8.49 15.15 6.24
C ALA A 322 9.85 15.61 6.78
N ILE A 323 10.35 16.76 6.35
CA ILE A 323 11.60 17.34 6.90
C ILE A 323 11.44 17.62 8.38
N PHE A 324 10.36 18.28 8.81
CA PHE A 324 10.12 18.57 10.22
C PHE A 324 10.06 17.28 11.07
N LEU A 325 9.40 16.25 10.56
CA LEU A 325 9.27 14.95 11.24
C LEU A 325 10.63 14.26 11.37
N VAL A 326 11.36 14.12 10.28
CA VAL A 326 12.64 13.39 10.22
C VAL A 326 13.71 14.07 11.07
N GLU A 327 13.76 15.40 11.10
CA GLU A 327 14.71 16.15 11.94
C GLU A 327 14.51 15.91 13.44
N GLN A 328 13.33 15.46 13.86
CA GLN A 328 13.06 15.19 15.28
C GLN A 328 13.32 13.71 15.67
N ILE A 329 13.55 12.81 14.72
CA ILE A 329 13.76 11.40 15.04
C ILE A 329 14.97 11.20 15.94
N ALA A 330 16.15 11.71 15.55
CA ALA A 330 17.38 11.54 16.32
C ALA A 330 17.30 12.15 17.73
N PRO A 331 16.85 13.39 17.95
CA PRO A 331 16.66 13.93 19.29
C PRO A 331 15.71 13.10 20.17
N ILE A 332 14.60 12.61 19.59
CA ILE A 332 13.61 11.83 20.35
C ILE A 332 14.18 10.47 20.77
N VAL A 333 14.91 9.81 19.86
CA VAL A 333 15.56 8.52 20.16
C VAL A 333 16.58 8.68 21.29
N GLU A 334 17.39 9.76 21.27
CA GLU A 334 18.41 10.03 22.27
C GLU A 334 17.80 10.45 23.63
N GLU A 335 16.81 11.34 23.63
CA GLU A 335 16.24 11.91 24.87
C GLU A 335 15.23 10.97 25.56
N HIS A 336 14.45 10.21 24.79
CA HIS A 336 13.33 9.42 25.31
C HIS A 336 13.52 7.92 25.25
N SER A 337 14.73 7.44 24.87
CA SER A 337 15.05 6.00 24.78
C SER A 337 14.06 5.19 23.91
N ILE A 338 13.46 5.84 22.91
CA ILE A 338 12.63 5.16 21.92
C ILE A 338 13.56 4.49 20.91
N SER A 339 13.27 3.23 20.52
CA SER A 339 14.15 2.50 19.62
C SER A 339 14.03 3.02 18.17
N ASP A 340 15.17 3.09 17.45
CA ASP A 340 15.19 3.38 16.00
C ASP A 340 14.32 2.39 15.21
N PRO A 341 14.34 1.06 15.49
CA PRO A 341 13.43 0.13 14.87
C PRO A 341 11.95 0.46 15.08
N PHE A 342 11.54 0.90 16.27
CA PHE A 342 10.15 1.28 16.51
C PHE A 342 9.76 2.53 15.72
N MET A 343 10.65 3.52 15.64
CA MET A 343 10.42 4.73 14.82
C MET A 343 10.24 4.36 13.35
N GLY A 344 11.16 3.55 12.79
CA GLY A 344 11.13 3.16 11.40
C GLY A 344 10.04 2.11 11.09
N LEU A 345 9.94 1.03 11.87
CA LEU A 345 9.05 -0.08 11.56
C LEU A 345 7.57 0.25 11.79
N ILE A 346 7.26 1.10 12.77
CA ILE A 346 5.88 1.36 13.22
C ILE A 346 5.45 2.79 12.96
N LEU A 347 6.13 3.79 13.56
CA LEU A 347 5.61 5.16 13.56
C LEU A 347 5.63 5.79 12.16
N VAL A 348 6.73 5.69 11.46
CA VAL A 348 6.89 6.28 10.12
C VAL A 348 5.88 5.68 9.12
N PRO A 349 5.78 4.35 8.95
CA PRO A 349 4.81 3.74 8.04
C PRO A 349 3.36 4.04 8.38
N LEU A 350 3.03 4.08 9.67
CA LEU A 350 1.66 4.29 10.10
C LEU A 350 1.10 5.65 9.64
N VAL A 351 1.93 6.69 9.65
CA VAL A 351 1.50 8.04 9.25
C VAL A 351 1.51 8.22 7.73
N GLU A 352 2.51 7.68 7.04
CA GLU A 352 2.60 7.83 5.58
C GLU A 352 1.49 7.08 4.85
N LYS A 353 1.06 5.92 5.39
CA LYS A 353 0.01 5.07 4.83
C LYS A 353 -1.38 5.33 5.40
N ALA A 354 -1.53 6.19 6.41
CA ALA A 354 -2.80 6.40 7.09
C ALA A 354 -3.97 6.71 6.14
N ALA A 355 -3.75 7.59 5.16
CA ALA A 355 -4.78 7.97 4.19
C ALA A 355 -5.16 6.81 3.25
N GLU A 356 -4.18 6.06 2.76
CA GLU A 356 -4.40 4.89 1.91
C GLU A 356 -5.12 3.77 2.68
N HIS A 357 -4.71 3.51 3.92
CA HIS A 357 -5.35 2.50 4.78
C HIS A 357 -6.82 2.83 5.04
N LEU A 358 -7.12 4.09 5.34
CA LEU A 358 -8.51 4.51 5.55
C LEU A 358 -9.35 4.37 4.29
N THR A 359 -8.79 4.61 3.11
CA THR A 359 -9.49 4.42 1.84
C THR A 359 -9.80 2.95 1.59
N ALA A 360 -8.83 2.06 1.76
CA ALA A 360 -9.03 0.61 1.60
C ALA A 360 -10.07 0.05 2.59
N VAL A 361 -10.07 0.53 3.84
CA VAL A 361 -11.07 0.14 4.85
C VAL A 361 -12.47 0.63 4.47
N ASP A 362 -12.61 1.85 3.93
CA ASP A 362 -13.89 2.40 3.45
C ASP A 362 -14.46 1.57 2.29
N GLU A 363 -13.61 1.15 1.34
CA GLU A 363 -13.99 0.25 0.23
C GLU A 363 -14.47 -1.12 0.74
N ALA A 364 -13.75 -1.73 1.69
CA ALA A 364 -14.16 -2.98 2.31
C ALA A 364 -15.51 -2.85 3.04
N TRP A 365 -15.73 -1.71 3.72
CA TRP A 365 -16.99 -1.39 4.38
C TRP A 365 -18.16 -1.27 3.39
N ASP A 366 -17.92 -0.70 2.20
CA ASP A 366 -18.95 -0.51 1.17
C ASP A 366 -19.14 -1.71 0.24
N ASN A 367 -18.59 -2.88 0.61
CA ASN A 367 -18.71 -4.16 -0.11
C ASN A 367 -17.87 -4.25 -1.40
N GLN A 368 -16.77 -3.55 -1.44
CA GLN A 368 -15.83 -3.54 -2.54
C GLN A 368 -14.52 -4.23 -2.14
N MET A 369 -14.61 -5.49 -1.70
CA MET A 369 -13.46 -6.21 -1.13
C MET A 369 -12.36 -6.43 -2.17
N ASN A 370 -12.69 -6.63 -3.45
CA ASN A 370 -11.67 -6.77 -4.49
C ASN A 370 -10.89 -5.47 -4.71
N PHE A 371 -11.54 -4.29 -4.60
CA PHE A 371 -10.86 -3.01 -4.62
C PHE A 371 -9.95 -2.85 -3.41
N ALA A 372 -10.45 -3.11 -2.21
CA ALA A 372 -9.66 -3.04 -0.99
C ALA A 372 -8.41 -3.94 -1.05
N LEU A 373 -8.56 -5.19 -1.51
CA LEU A 373 -7.44 -6.12 -1.70
C LEU A 373 -6.47 -5.66 -2.78
N SER A 374 -6.97 -5.12 -3.89
CA SER A 374 -6.12 -4.55 -4.93
C SER A 374 -5.29 -3.38 -4.43
N HIS A 375 -5.87 -2.49 -3.60
CA HIS A 375 -5.14 -1.41 -2.92
C HIS A 375 -4.07 -1.96 -1.98
N VAL A 376 -4.42 -2.87 -1.08
CA VAL A 376 -3.49 -3.44 -0.11
C VAL A 376 -2.34 -4.16 -0.78
N LEU A 377 -2.64 -5.11 -1.69
CA LEU A 377 -1.60 -5.87 -2.40
C LEU A 377 -0.78 -4.99 -3.34
N GLY A 378 -1.44 -4.07 -4.05
CA GLY A 378 -0.79 -3.12 -4.94
C GLY A 378 0.19 -2.21 -4.21
N ALA A 379 -0.22 -1.58 -3.09
CA ALA A 379 0.64 -0.73 -2.28
C ALA A 379 1.80 -1.52 -1.67
N THR A 380 1.55 -2.74 -1.17
CA THR A 380 2.59 -3.61 -0.62
C THR A 380 3.63 -4.00 -1.67
N LEU A 381 3.19 -4.41 -2.86
CA LEU A 381 4.07 -4.74 -3.98
C LEU A 381 4.85 -3.53 -4.48
N GLN A 382 4.24 -2.36 -4.50
CA GLN A 382 4.89 -1.12 -4.89
C GLN A 382 6.02 -0.74 -3.93
N THR A 383 5.79 -0.85 -2.62
CA THR A 383 6.85 -0.65 -1.61
C THR A 383 7.99 -1.65 -1.79
N ALA A 384 7.69 -2.94 -1.94
CA ALA A 384 8.69 -4.00 -2.03
C ALA A 384 9.48 -3.99 -3.35
N LEU A 385 8.81 -3.75 -4.49
CA LEU A 385 9.39 -3.89 -5.82
C LEU A 385 9.85 -2.57 -6.46
N LEU A 386 9.35 -1.43 -5.99
CA LEU A 386 9.68 -0.12 -6.53
C LEU A 386 10.31 0.81 -5.50
N ASN A 387 9.63 1.13 -4.39
CA ASN A 387 10.08 2.19 -3.48
C ASN A 387 11.37 1.83 -2.76
N ALA A 388 11.45 0.63 -2.18
CA ALA A 388 12.65 0.13 -1.51
C ALA A 388 13.87 0.05 -2.47
N PRO A 389 13.75 -0.59 -3.65
CA PRO A 389 14.83 -0.59 -4.63
C PRO A 389 15.22 0.80 -5.14
N LEU A 390 14.24 1.70 -5.33
CA LEU A 390 14.49 3.05 -5.81
C LEU A 390 15.39 3.83 -4.84
N VAL A 391 15.18 3.69 -3.53
CA VAL A 391 16.02 4.32 -2.50
C VAL A 391 17.48 3.85 -2.63
N VAL A 392 17.71 2.55 -2.83
CA VAL A 392 19.06 2.00 -3.02
C VAL A 392 19.72 2.53 -4.30
N ILE A 393 18.96 2.63 -5.38
CA ILE A 393 19.45 3.15 -6.67
C ILE A 393 19.78 4.66 -6.55
N VAL A 394 18.93 5.44 -5.92
CA VAL A 394 19.18 6.87 -5.68
C VAL A 394 20.36 7.06 -4.74
N ALA A 395 20.46 6.30 -3.66
CA ALA A 395 21.61 6.31 -2.75
C ALA A 395 22.91 6.00 -3.50
N TRP A 396 22.89 5.03 -4.42
CA TRP A 396 24.04 4.73 -5.27
C TRP A 396 24.44 5.93 -6.13
N GLY A 397 23.49 6.60 -6.77
CA GLY A 397 23.74 7.83 -7.54
C GLY A 397 24.28 8.98 -6.69
N LEU A 398 23.92 9.05 -5.41
CA LEU A 398 24.39 10.04 -4.44
C LEU A 398 25.69 9.63 -3.72
N HIS A 399 26.33 8.52 -4.14
CA HIS A 399 27.53 7.95 -3.50
C HIS A 399 27.34 7.61 -2.01
N LYS A 400 26.13 7.26 -1.59
CA LYS A 400 25.81 6.81 -0.24
C LYS A 400 25.79 5.27 -0.16
N HIS A 401 26.14 4.75 1.01
CA HIS A 401 26.23 3.31 1.27
C HIS A 401 24.91 2.77 1.86
N MET A 402 23.82 2.83 1.09
CA MET A 402 22.53 2.24 1.44
C MET A 402 22.43 0.85 0.83
N ASP A 403 22.21 -0.16 1.64
CA ASP A 403 22.02 -1.57 1.27
C ASP A 403 20.62 -2.07 1.68
N LEU A 404 20.32 -3.33 1.33
CA LEU A 404 19.10 -4.05 1.71
C LEU A 404 19.41 -5.10 2.79
N VAL A 405 20.26 -4.73 3.76
CA VAL A 405 20.54 -5.57 4.93
C VAL A 405 19.62 -5.13 6.06
N PHE A 406 18.61 -5.91 6.29
CA PHE A 406 17.61 -5.64 7.31
C PHE A 406 18.00 -6.29 8.64
N GLU A 407 17.40 -5.82 9.73
CA GLU A 407 17.49 -6.56 10.99
C GLU A 407 16.82 -7.94 10.83
N VAL A 408 17.44 -8.95 11.46
CA VAL A 408 16.97 -10.35 11.32
C VAL A 408 15.56 -10.53 11.85
N PHE A 409 15.21 -9.81 12.91
CA PHE A 409 13.86 -9.80 13.44
C PHE A 409 12.86 -9.29 12.39
N ASP A 410 13.11 -8.12 11.81
CA ASP A 410 12.19 -7.46 10.90
C ASP A 410 11.94 -8.28 9.63
N ILE A 411 13.03 -8.80 9.00
CA ILE A 411 12.90 -9.61 7.78
C ILE A 411 12.24 -10.97 8.06
N SER A 412 12.48 -11.55 9.24
CA SER A 412 11.82 -12.80 9.64
C SER A 412 10.33 -12.58 9.84
N MET A 413 9.94 -11.49 10.52
CA MET A 413 8.54 -11.14 10.71
C MET A 413 7.85 -10.85 9.37
N LEU A 414 8.53 -10.21 8.42
CA LEU A 414 8.00 -9.99 7.08
C LEU A 414 7.69 -11.32 6.37
N ILE A 415 8.62 -12.26 6.34
CA ILE A 415 8.41 -13.55 5.67
C ILE A 415 7.27 -14.34 6.32
N LEU A 416 7.21 -14.36 7.65
CA LEU A 416 6.12 -15.02 8.37
C LEU A 416 4.76 -14.35 8.10
N ALA A 417 4.73 -13.02 8.03
CA ALA A 417 3.54 -12.26 7.71
C ALA A 417 3.04 -12.55 6.28
N ILE A 418 3.95 -12.60 5.30
CA ILE A 418 3.61 -12.94 3.90
C ILE A 418 3.00 -14.35 3.83
N ILE A 419 3.58 -15.32 4.52
CA ILE A 419 3.05 -16.70 4.56
C ILE A 419 1.67 -16.73 5.23
N THR A 420 1.51 -16.03 6.35
CA THR A 420 0.24 -15.98 7.10
C THR A 420 -0.87 -15.37 6.26
N VAL A 421 -0.62 -14.20 5.68
CA VAL A 421 -1.58 -13.50 4.81
C VAL A 421 -1.87 -14.33 3.54
N GLY A 422 -0.84 -14.93 2.93
CA GLY A 422 -1.03 -15.83 1.80
C GLY A 422 -1.96 -17.00 2.09
N ASN A 423 -1.95 -17.53 3.33
CA ASN A 423 -2.89 -18.58 3.74
C ASN A 423 -4.33 -18.05 3.88
N PHE A 424 -4.53 -16.83 4.43
CA PHE A 424 -5.87 -16.23 4.53
C PHE A 424 -6.46 -15.85 3.17
N LEU A 425 -5.62 -15.50 2.21
CA LEU A 425 -6.09 -15.15 0.86
C LEU A 425 -6.39 -16.37 -0.02
N ARG A 426 -6.03 -17.57 0.41
CA ARG A 426 -6.06 -18.78 -0.43
C ARG A 426 -7.46 -19.32 -0.68
N ASP A 427 -8.37 -19.20 0.28
CA ASP A 427 -9.74 -19.73 0.16
C ASP A 427 -10.72 -18.74 -0.48
N GLN A 428 -10.24 -17.54 -0.89
CA GLN A 428 -11.02 -16.50 -1.56
C GLN A 428 -12.18 -15.95 -0.72
N LYS A 429 -12.11 -16.13 0.57
CA LYS A 429 -13.06 -15.65 1.56
C LYS A 429 -12.34 -15.00 2.72
N SER A 430 -13.01 -14.11 3.39
CA SER A 430 -12.52 -13.53 4.64
C SER A 430 -13.66 -13.28 5.63
N ASN A 431 -13.27 -13.20 6.87
CA ASN A 431 -14.17 -12.89 7.97
C ASN A 431 -13.49 -11.98 8.99
N TYR A 432 -14.27 -11.43 9.93
CA TYR A 432 -13.74 -10.51 10.95
C TYR A 432 -12.70 -11.16 11.88
N LEU A 433 -12.73 -12.49 12.06
CA LEU A 433 -11.78 -13.20 12.91
C LEU A 433 -10.37 -13.18 12.30
N GLU A 434 -10.24 -13.47 11.01
CA GLU A 434 -8.97 -13.40 10.28
C GLU A 434 -8.41 -11.98 10.31
N GLY A 435 -9.29 -10.99 10.10
CA GLY A 435 -8.91 -9.58 10.23
C GLY A 435 -8.37 -9.23 11.61
N PHE A 436 -9.04 -9.71 12.66
CA PHE A 436 -8.59 -9.50 14.03
C PHE A 436 -7.23 -10.18 14.30
N LEU A 437 -7.02 -11.39 13.79
CA LEU A 437 -5.74 -12.10 13.93
C LEU A 437 -4.60 -11.36 13.23
N CYS A 438 -4.81 -10.79 12.03
CA CYS A 438 -3.81 -9.96 11.35
C CYS A 438 -3.44 -8.73 12.21
N VAL A 439 -4.43 -8.02 12.76
CA VAL A 439 -4.20 -6.86 13.62
C VAL A 439 -3.44 -7.24 14.89
N ILE A 440 -3.77 -8.36 15.54
CA ILE A 440 -3.05 -8.85 16.73
C ILE A 440 -1.59 -9.15 16.41
N VAL A 441 -1.30 -9.79 15.27
CA VAL A 441 0.09 -10.05 14.85
C VAL A 441 0.84 -8.74 14.65
N TYR A 442 0.23 -7.75 13.98
CA TYR A 442 0.85 -6.43 13.83
C TYR A 442 1.15 -5.75 15.16
N LEU A 443 0.20 -5.77 16.11
CA LEU A 443 0.39 -5.22 17.43
C LEU A 443 1.48 -5.95 18.22
N ALA A 444 1.58 -7.27 18.09
CA ALA A 444 2.65 -8.04 18.72
C ALA A 444 4.04 -7.65 18.15
N ILE A 445 4.15 -7.45 16.83
CA ILE A 445 5.37 -6.95 16.19
C ILE A 445 5.69 -5.53 16.69
N ALA A 446 4.69 -4.66 16.80
CA ALA A 446 4.85 -3.29 17.29
C ALA A 446 5.37 -3.25 18.73
N VAL A 447 4.83 -4.10 19.62
CA VAL A 447 5.32 -4.24 21.00
C VAL A 447 6.76 -4.75 21.02
N ALA A 448 7.08 -5.76 20.21
CA ALA A 448 8.45 -6.29 20.15
C ALA A 448 9.44 -5.22 19.63
N ALA A 449 9.06 -4.46 18.60
CA ALA A 449 9.87 -3.36 18.07
C ALA A 449 10.09 -2.25 19.12
N PHE A 450 9.08 -1.95 19.94
CA PHE A 450 9.21 -0.94 21.01
C PHE A 450 10.27 -1.34 22.06
N TYR A 451 10.37 -2.62 22.42
CA TYR A 451 11.36 -3.13 23.36
C TYR A 451 12.69 -3.56 22.69
N TYR A 452 12.78 -3.41 21.37
CA TYR A 452 14.01 -3.78 20.66
C TYR A 452 15.14 -2.81 21.01
N PRO A 453 16.35 -3.29 21.39
CA PRO A 453 17.43 -2.42 21.78
C PRO A 453 18.02 -1.67 20.58
N ASN A 454 18.40 -0.42 20.78
CA ASN A 454 19.18 0.31 19.79
C ASN A 454 20.58 -0.33 19.66
N PRO A 455 21.10 -0.54 18.44
CA PRO A 455 22.46 -1.01 18.24
C PRO A 455 23.47 -0.04 18.88
N PRO A 456 24.52 -0.53 19.58
CA PRO A 456 25.53 0.33 20.19
C PRO A 456 26.21 1.18 19.09
N GLY A 457 26.19 2.52 19.23
CA GLY A 457 26.82 3.46 18.32
C GLY A 457 25.89 4.19 17.33
N HIS A 458 24.59 4.06 17.42
CA HIS A 458 23.63 4.77 16.58
C HIS A 458 23.08 6.04 17.26
N GLY A 459 23.96 7.05 17.38
CA GLY A 459 23.51 8.43 17.37
C GLY A 459 23.61 8.97 15.93
N ALA A 460 22.84 9.99 15.59
CA ALA A 460 22.76 10.57 14.24
C ALA A 460 24.14 10.70 13.58
N GLY A 461 24.41 9.86 12.58
CA GLY A 461 25.65 9.93 11.77
C GLY A 461 26.69 8.84 11.93
N ALA A 462 26.47 7.83 12.77
CA ALA A 462 27.40 6.71 12.88
C ALA A 462 27.28 5.78 11.66
N THR A 463 28.16 5.96 10.70
CA THR A 463 28.52 4.94 9.74
C THR A 463 29.06 3.72 10.50
N ARG A 464 28.71 2.50 10.06
CA ARG A 464 29.19 1.19 10.59
C ARG A 464 30.71 1.08 10.82
N ALA A 465 31.51 2.09 10.39
CA ALA A 465 32.95 2.18 10.52
C ALA A 465 33.47 2.57 11.91
N GLY A 466 32.59 2.84 12.90
CA GLY A 466 32.99 3.33 14.23
C GLY A 466 33.20 2.30 15.32
N VAL A 467 33.01 0.98 15.09
CA VAL A 467 33.06 -0.04 16.16
C VAL A 467 34.46 -0.65 16.40
N GLU A 468 35.49 -0.28 15.65
CA GLU A 468 36.85 -0.85 15.82
C GLU A 468 37.80 -0.13 16.80
N GLY A 469 37.31 0.81 17.65
CA GLY A 469 38.18 1.58 18.55
C GLY A 469 38.25 1.16 20.03
N ALA A 470 37.50 0.15 20.49
CA ALA A 470 37.34 -0.10 21.93
C ALA A 470 37.73 -1.51 22.41
N SER A 471 38.73 -2.15 21.81
CA SER A 471 39.25 -3.45 22.31
C SER A 471 40.77 -3.58 22.21
N THR A 472 41.52 -2.62 22.79
CA THR A 472 42.90 -2.88 23.21
C THR A 472 43.21 -2.06 24.47
N GLY A 473 43.05 -2.66 25.61
CA GLY A 473 43.48 -2.09 26.90
C GLY A 473 42.93 -2.86 28.10
N HIS A 474 43.35 -4.06 28.31
CA HIS A 474 43.88 -4.65 29.53
C HIS A 474 44.03 -6.16 29.42
#